data_51067435949c28d63bec8683ccf47acb
#
_entry.id   51067435949c28d63bec8683ccf47acb
#
_cell.length_a   1.000
_cell.length_b   1.000
_cell.length_c   1.000
_cell.angle_alpha   90.00
_cell.angle_beta   90.00
_cell.angle_gamma   90.00
#
_symmetry.space_group_name_H-M   'P 1'
#
loop_
_entity.id
_entity.type
_entity.pdbx_description
1 polymer ?
#
loop_
_entity_poly.entity_id
_entity_poly.type
_entity_poly.pdbx_seq_one_letter_code
_entity_poly.pdbx_strand_id
1 'polypeptide(L)'
;MTSKVIYFTVNGRPEQAEFTADCPAQDVKDLFRAAAEAGPHDILKLYNTKGNIINISPKLEPNSPQSRYKLEVVAADCNSEPLGSELAVALGFDLSVMEKRLQSLEKKILGEAGETSSIVYEMKNQVESFREKLESVEHLSWLGLFKELSSTGTHKPSPFYHKRALRKTREECERVRENFLQMSTLEVTEEVRQYLKTPTFDNWQWEDAEIMVLLQLMYTDLDFITTFHIELEVLQQFLYEVYKHYNNIPFHNFNHCFCMYGLIWLTDLRSKIDEIDLLTMLTSAVCHDLDHTGYNNAYQINARTELALRYNDISPLENHHCAVAFEILEKPENNIFRNLTTEQYKRIREGMIKCILATDMTRHNEILNQFKSILPVFDFSNKDHKDKLMMTMIKVSDISNEARPMDVAEPWLDCLLQEFFNQSDMEKLEGLPVSPFMDRDKVTKPSSQTGFIRFVLFPLFMELANLFPNLEQHIIDPVRKALDYYTEMEKALEKEKKEKQNRAQSEKAAKEKSMTTSQLEPKKQANGNLPKPGGSSTTKPKPPAAPTLKHINK
;
A
#
# COMPACT_ATOMS: atom_id res chain seq x y z
N MET A 1 34.15 34.46 5.99
CA MET A 1 34.42 33.02 5.77
C MET A 1 35.35 32.99 4.58
N THR A 2 36.50 32.28 4.69
CA THR A 2 37.48 32.21 3.60
C THR A 2 37.08 31.04 2.68
N SER A 3 36.75 31.36 1.42
CA SER A 3 36.59 30.35 0.37
C SER A 3 37.94 29.71 0.03
N LYS A 4 37.89 28.45 -0.40
CA LYS A 4 39.05 27.73 -0.92
C LYS A 4 38.78 27.26 -2.34
N VAL A 5 39.81 27.26 -3.16
CA VAL A 5 39.77 26.80 -4.54
C VAL A 5 40.49 25.45 -4.63
N ILE A 6 39.84 24.46 -5.23
CA ILE A 6 40.42 23.15 -5.54
C ILE A 6 40.60 23.05 -7.07
N TYR A 7 41.80 22.77 -7.48
CA TYR A 7 42.19 22.60 -8.91
C TYR A 7 42.22 21.12 -9.25
N PHE A 8 41.58 20.74 -10.34
CA PHE A 8 41.59 19.35 -10.81
C PHE A 8 41.56 19.25 -12.32
N THR A 9 41.76 18.07 -12.84
CA THR A 9 41.61 17.78 -14.27
C THR A 9 40.53 16.72 -14.44
N VAL A 10 39.66 16.89 -15.43
CA VAL A 10 38.67 15.91 -15.85
C VAL A 10 38.76 15.73 -17.36
N ASN A 11 38.90 14.48 -17.82
CA ASN A 11 39.08 14.15 -19.24
C ASN A 11 40.20 14.98 -19.93
N GLY A 12 41.27 15.29 -19.19
CA GLY A 12 42.37 16.09 -19.66
C GLY A 12 42.15 17.61 -19.65
N ARG A 13 40.94 18.10 -19.36
CA ARG A 13 40.62 19.52 -19.21
C ARG A 13 40.96 20.02 -17.81
N PRO A 14 41.58 21.17 -17.63
CA PRO A 14 41.82 21.78 -16.33
C PRO A 14 40.57 22.51 -15.86
N GLU A 15 40.11 22.14 -14.65
CA GLU A 15 38.94 22.71 -14.01
C GLU A 15 39.28 23.19 -12.59
N GLN A 16 38.35 23.94 -11.96
CA GLN A 16 38.46 24.37 -10.57
C GLN A 16 37.07 24.48 -9.94
N ALA A 17 36.98 24.18 -8.64
CA ALA A 17 35.78 24.38 -7.84
C ALA A 17 36.11 25.24 -6.62
N GLU A 18 35.27 26.24 -6.34
CA GLU A 18 35.40 27.13 -5.18
C GLU A 18 34.24 26.90 -4.20
N PHE A 19 34.54 26.69 -2.92
CA PHE A 19 33.57 26.48 -1.88
C PHE A 19 34.15 26.84 -0.50
N THR A 20 33.28 26.97 0.50
CA THR A 20 33.64 27.25 1.90
C THR A 20 33.72 25.97 2.72
N ALA A 21 34.38 26.00 3.88
CA ALA A 21 34.55 24.82 4.73
C ALA A 21 33.25 24.32 5.40
N ASP A 22 32.24 25.17 5.45
CA ASP A 22 30.90 24.96 5.98
C ASP A 22 29.87 24.52 4.92
N CYS A 23 30.28 24.46 3.66
CA CYS A 23 29.42 23.97 2.58
C CYS A 23 29.03 22.50 2.82
N PRO A 24 27.76 22.09 2.59
CA PRO A 24 27.35 20.68 2.66
C PRO A 24 28.17 19.79 1.73
N ALA A 25 28.50 18.58 2.17
CA ALA A 25 29.31 17.65 1.36
C ALA A 25 28.64 17.28 0.03
N GLN A 26 27.32 17.29 -0.04
CA GLN A 26 26.56 17.03 -1.26
C GLN A 26 26.74 18.17 -2.27
N ASP A 27 26.67 19.42 -1.83
CA ASP A 27 26.82 20.59 -2.68
C ASP A 27 28.25 20.65 -3.28
N VAL A 28 29.27 20.25 -2.50
CA VAL A 28 30.63 20.11 -3.02
C VAL A 28 30.70 19.03 -4.11
N LYS A 29 30.07 17.88 -3.92
CA LYS A 29 30.01 16.83 -4.95
C LYS A 29 29.28 17.31 -6.21
N ASP A 30 28.22 18.09 -6.05
CA ASP A 30 27.43 18.60 -7.17
C ASP A 30 28.21 19.66 -7.97
N LEU A 31 29.06 20.46 -7.31
CA LEU A 31 30.01 21.34 -7.99
C LEU A 31 31.03 20.57 -8.86
N PHE A 32 31.59 19.48 -8.31
CA PHE A 32 32.50 18.63 -9.08
C PHE A 32 31.77 17.90 -10.21
N ARG A 33 30.51 17.49 -9.99
CA ARG A 33 29.67 16.86 -11.01
C ARG A 33 29.35 17.83 -12.15
N ALA A 34 28.99 19.06 -11.82
CA ALA A 34 28.70 20.10 -12.80
C ALA A 34 29.96 20.47 -13.63
N ALA A 35 31.13 20.63 -12.99
CA ALA A 35 32.39 20.91 -13.66
C ALA A 35 32.84 19.75 -14.56
N ALA A 36 32.46 18.53 -14.23
CA ALA A 36 32.76 17.33 -15.02
C ALA A 36 31.76 17.04 -16.14
N GLU A 37 30.65 17.79 -16.22
CA GLU A 37 29.50 17.53 -17.10
C GLU A 37 28.95 16.11 -16.92
N ALA A 38 29.01 15.58 -15.67
CA ALA A 38 28.65 14.22 -15.35
C ALA A 38 27.13 14.12 -15.04
N GLY A 39 26.51 13.02 -15.46
CA GLY A 39 25.11 12.73 -15.20
C GLY A 39 24.80 12.53 -13.72
N PRO A 40 23.52 12.59 -13.31
CA PRO A 40 23.12 12.48 -11.90
C PRO A 40 23.51 11.14 -11.26
N HIS A 41 23.71 10.10 -12.07
CA HIS A 41 24.02 8.73 -11.62
C HIS A 41 25.49 8.34 -11.81
N ASP A 42 26.29 9.16 -12.48
CA ASP A 42 27.69 8.88 -12.71
C ASP A 42 28.51 8.88 -11.42
N ILE A 43 29.46 7.96 -11.31
CA ILE A 43 30.33 7.84 -10.15
C ILE A 43 31.54 8.74 -10.34
N LEU A 44 31.78 9.65 -9.40
CA LEU A 44 32.92 10.54 -9.37
C LEU A 44 34.02 9.93 -8.50
N LYS A 45 35.23 9.73 -9.08
CA LYS A 45 36.42 9.29 -8.38
C LYS A 45 37.49 10.39 -8.45
N LEU A 46 37.86 10.97 -7.30
CA LEU A 46 38.89 12.00 -7.23
C LEU A 46 40.18 11.39 -6.71
N TYR A 47 41.27 11.61 -7.43
CA TYR A 47 42.61 11.13 -7.08
C TYR A 47 43.54 12.30 -6.77
N ASN A 48 44.32 12.14 -5.71
CA ASN A 48 45.38 13.09 -5.38
C ASN A 48 46.59 12.93 -6.31
N THR A 49 47.60 13.79 -6.16
CA THR A 49 48.85 13.78 -6.99
C THR A 49 49.69 12.50 -6.82
N LYS A 50 49.39 11.68 -5.77
CA LYS A 50 50.03 10.38 -5.54
C LYS A 50 49.24 9.21 -6.13
N GLY A 51 48.10 9.47 -6.78
CA GLY A 51 47.22 8.47 -7.36
C GLY A 51 46.25 7.79 -6.37
N ASN A 52 46.17 8.27 -5.13
CA ASN A 52 45.22 7.73 -4.16
C ASN A 52 43.83 8.37 -4.29
N ILE A 53 42.77 7.57 -4.15
CA ILE A 53 41.39 8.07 -4.14
C ILE A 53 41.20 8.87 -2.85
N ILE A 54 40.62 10.06 -2.99
CA ILE A 54 40.29 10.96 -1.87
C ILE A 54 38.81 11.32 -1.91
N ASN A 55 38.24 11.61 -0.73
CA ASN A 55 36.81 11.92 -0.62
C ASN A 55 36.51 13.35 -1.10
N ILE A 56 35.52 13.51 -1.96
CA ILE A 56 35.00 14.81 -2.37
C ILE A 56 34.12 15.36 -1.23
N SER A 57 34.70 16.30 -0.46
CA SER A 57 34.03 16.87 0.70
C SER A 57 34.57 18.28 1.01
N PRO A 58 33.89 19.06 1.88
CA PRO A 58 34.39 20.36 2.32
C PRO A 58 35.74 20.31 3.02
N LYS A 59 36.22 19.12 3.43
CA LYS A 59 37.52 18.90 4.09
C LYS A 59 38.67 18.66 3.12
N LEU A 60 38.44 18.69 1.78
CA LEU A 60 39.52 18.60 0.79
C LEU A 60 40.61 19.63 1.09
N GLU A 61 41.86 19.18 1.05
CA GLU A 61 42.98 20.09 1.23
C GLU A 61 43.16 21.03 0.01
N PRO A 62 43.45 22.32 0.25
CA PRO A 62 43.76 23.24 -0.84
C PRO A 62 44.96 22.73 -1.66
N ASN A 63 44.88 22.85 -2.96
CA ASN A 63 45.97 22.53 -3.88
C ASN A 63 46.31 23.72 -4.81
N SER A 64 47.17 23.53 -5.79
CA SER A 64 47.56 24.58 -6.69
C SER A 64 47.31 24.19 -8.16
N PRO A 65 47.34 25.16 -9.11
CA PRO A 65 47.24 24.87 -10.54
C PRO A 65 48.29 23.90 -11.06
N GLN A 66 49.44 23.78 -10.36
CA GLN A 66 50.57 22.88 -10.69
C GLN A 66 50.40 21.50 -10.03
N SER A 67 49.59 21.36 -8.96
CA SER A 67 49.36 20.12 -8.23
C SER A 67 47.88 19.71 -8.26
N ARG A 68 47.31 19.65 -9.49
CA ARG A 68 45.91 19.34 -9.73
C ARG A 68 45.58 17.92 -9.31
N TYR A 69 44.39 17.75 -8.75
CA TYR A 69 43.77 16.43 -8.55
C TYR A 69 43.26 15.89 -9.90
N LYS A 70 43.09 14.58 -10.01
CA LYS A 70 42.49 13.95 -11.19
C LYS A 70 41.08 13.51 -10.84
N LEU A 71 40.07 14.05 -11.53
CA LEU A 71 38.70 13.59 -11.46
C LEU A 71 38.42 12.62 -12.60
N GLU A 72 37.98 11.45 -12.26
CA GLU A 72 37.52 10.43 -13.19
C GLU A 72 36.01 10.26 -13.03
N VAL A 73 35.29 10.34 -14.13
CA VAL A 73 33.86 10.07 -14.20
C VAL A 73 33.71 8.66 -14.75
N VAL A 74 33.16 7.77 -13.91
CA VAL A 74 32.76 6.44 -14.33
C VAL A 74 31.28 6.54 -14.65
N ALA A 75 30.97 6.54 -15.95
CA ALA A 75 29.57 6.47 -16.39
C ALA A 75 28.95 5.24 -15.75
N ALA A 76 27.79 5.38 -15.14
CA ALA A 76 26.96 4.23 -14.80
C ALA A 76 26.74 3.51 -16.14
N ASP A 77 27.25 2.28 -16.25
CA ASP A 77 27.30 1.53 -17.50
C ASP A 77 25.95 1.58 -18.23
N CYS A 78 25.81 2.48 -19.19
CA CYS A 78 24.74 2.51 -20.17
C CYS A 78 25.04 1.61 -21.38
N ASN A 79 25.94 0.64 -21.24
CA ASN A 79 26.26 -0.37 -22.26
C ASN A 79 25.56 -1.71 -22.02
N SER A 80 24.41 -1.72 -21.33
CA SER A 80 23.37 -2.70 -21.60
C SER A 80 22.53 -2.14 -22.74
N GLU A 81 22.27 -2.93 -23.78
CA GLU A 81 21.24 -2.62 -24.79
C GLU A 81 20.01 -2.02 -24.09
N PRO A 82 19.32 -1.04 -24.72
CA PRO A 82 18.28 -0.31 -23.99
C PRO A 82 17.33 -1.30 -23.34
N LEU A 83 17.25 -1.23 -22.02
CA LEU A 83 16.37 -2.07 -21.15
C LEU A 83 14.94 -2.19 -21.71
N GLY A 84 14.55 -1.24 -22.57
CA GLY A 84 13.30 -1.26 -23.30
C GLY A 84 13.14 -2.39 -24.32
N SER A 85 14.23 -2.97 -24.86
CA SER A 85 14.13 -4.01 -25.89
C SER A 85 13.81 -5.38 -25.28
N GLU A 86 14.43 -5.73 -24.17
CA GLU A 86 14.17 -7.00 -23.47
C GLU A 86 12.82 -7.00 -22.77
N LEU A 87 12.43 -5.86 -22.17
CA LEU A 87 11.12 -5.69 -21.56
C LEU A 87 10.00 -5.77 -22.60
N ALA A 88 10.19 -5.17 -23.78
CA ALA A 88 9.22 -5.23 -24.86
C ALA A 88 9.05 -6.66 -25.38
N VAL A 89 10.13 -7.43 -25.50
CA VAL A 89 10.11 -8.84 -25.91
C VAL A 89 9.41 -9.69 -24.82
N ALA A 90 9.71 -9.47 -23.54
CA ALA A 90 9.07 -10.17 -22.43
C ALA A 90 7.55 -9.89 -22.33
N LEU A 91 7.10 -8.73 -22.79
CA LEU A 91 5.69 -8.34 -22.87
C LEU A 91 5.03 -8.72 -24.24
N GLY A 92 5.76 -9.41 -25.11
CA GLY A 92 5.27 -9.82 -26.43
C GLY A 92 5.22 -8.69 -27.47
N PHE A 93 5.99 -7.60 -27.28
CA PHE A 93 6.11 -6.51 -28.22
C PHE A 93 7.38 -6.64 -29.05
N ASP A 94 7.25 -6.72 -30.36
CA ASP A 94 8.40 -6.66 -31.27
C ASP A 94 8.70 -5.19 -31.62
N LEU A 95 9.67 -4.60 -30.92
CA LEU A 95 10.11 -3.21 -31.14
C LEU A 95 10.60 -2.99 -32.57
N SER A 96 11.18 -4.00 -33.23
CA SER A 96 11.64 -3.88 -34.61
C SER A 96 10.48 -3.74 -35.59
N VAL A 97 9.34 -4.36 -35.29
CA VAL A 97 8.09 -4.20 -36.04
C VAL A 97 7.48 -2.83 -35.79
N MET A 98 7.54 -2.33 -34.56
CA MET A 98 7.06 -0.98 -34.23
C MET A 98 7.91 0.11 -34.87
N GLU A 99 9.25 0.00 -34.85
CA GLU A 99 10.14 0.94 -35.51
C GLU A 99 9.94 0.97 -37.04
N LYS A 100 9.83 -0.19 -37.68
CA LYS A 100 9.49 -0.29 -39.11
C LYS A 100 8.14 0.31 -39.45
N ARG A 101 7.18 0.18 -38.54
CA ARG A 101 5.85 0.77 -38.69
C ARG A 101 5.86 2.28 -38.50
N LEU A 102 6.64 2.81 -37.53
CA LEU A 102 6.90 4.24 -37.34
C LEU A 102 7.61 4.86 -38.58
N GLN A 103 8.67 4.24 -39.07
CA GLN A 103 9.37 4.68 -40.28
C GLN A 103 8.48 4.62 -41.53
N SER A 104 7.60 3.64 -41.63
CA SER A 104 6.62 3.56 -42.71
C SER A 104 5.56 4.66 -42.61
N LEU A 105 5.15 5.04 -41.41
CA LEU A 105 4.21 6.14 -41.14
C LEU A 105 4.86 7.50 -41.38
N GLU A 106 6.12 7.70 -40.97
CA GLU A 106 6.90 8.91 -41.27
C GLU A 106 7.03 9.11 -42.79
N LYS A 107 7.29 8.04 -43.53
CA LYS A 107 7.35 8.09 -44.99
C LYS A 107 5.99 8.42 -45.63
N LYS A 108 4.89 7.98 -45.07
CA LYS A 108 3.54 8.32 -45.54
C LYS A 108 3.14 9.76 -45.20
N ILE A 109 3.49 10.25 -44.01
CA ILE A 109 3.22 11.64 -43.57
C ILE A 109 4.00 12.65 -44.41
N LEU A 110 5.23 12.32 -44.86
CA LEU A 110 6.04 13.17 -45.72
C LEU A 110 5.62 13.13 -47.20
N GLY A 111 4.78 12.18 -47.59
CA GLY A 111 4.37 11.96 -48.99
C GLY A 111 2.96 12.43 -49.40
N GLU A 112 2.05 12.66 -48.45
CA GLU A 112 0.64 12.97 -48.76
C GLU A 112 0.07 14.04 -47.83
N ALA A 113 0.07 15.28 -48.29
CA ALA A 113 -0.55 16.42 -47.62
C ALA A 113 -2.10 16.46 -47.89
N GLY A 114 -2.88 15.56 -47.28
CA GLY A 114 -4.32 15.57 -47.50
C GLY A 114 -5.22 14.83 -46.51
N GLU A 115 -4.71 13.83 -45.81
CA GLU A 115 -5.54 12.99 -44.90
C GLU A 115 -4.96 12.86 -43.47
N THR A 116 -4.41 13.93 -42.94
CA THR A 116 -3.67 13.92 -41.67
C THR A 116 -4.54 13.76 -40.41
N SER A 117 -5.85 14.00 -40.47
CA SER A 117 -6.67 14.09 -39.25
C SER A 117 -7.04 12.72 -38.64
N SER A 118 -7.32 11.70 -39.45
CA SER A 118 -7.71 10.37 -38.97
C SER A 118 -6.54 9.55 -38.45
N ILE A 119 -5.40 9.60 -39.14
CA ILE A 119 -4.19 8.86 -38.77
C ILE A 119 -3.56 9.43 -37.49
N VAL A 120 -3.56 10.76 -37.35
CA VAL A 120 -3.05 11.44 -36.15
C VAL A 120 -3.94 11.13 -34.94
N TYR A 121 -5.26 11.05 -35.12
CA TYR A 121 -6.19 10.68 -34.06
C TYR A 121 -6.01 9.20 -33.63
N GLU A 122 -5.84 8.32 -34.60
CA GLU A 122 -5.59 6.89 -34.32
C GLU A 122 -4.24 6.65 -33.64
N MET A 123 -3.20 7.37 -34.04
CA MET A 123 -1.91 7.35 -33.35
C MET A 123 -1.99 7.89 -31.92
N LYS A 124 -2.73 8.98 -31.69
CA LYS A 124 -2.94 9.53 -30.36
C LYS A 124 -3.65 8.54 -29.46
N ASN A 125 -4.69 7.88 -29.94
CA ASN A 125 -5.40 6.84 -29.18
C ASN A 125 -4.53 5.60 -28.91
N GLN A 126 -3.64 5.22 -29.84
CA GLN A 126 -2.72 4.11 -29.65
C GLN A 126 -1.63 4.48 -28.63
N VAL A 127 -1.10 5.71 -28.67
CA VAL A 127 -0.14 6.22 -27.69
C VAL A 127 -0.77 6.37 -26.31
N GLU A 128 -2.01 6.84 -26.21
CA GLU A 128 -2.78 6.93 -24.96
C GLU A 128 -3.04 5.54 -24.35
N SER A 129 -3.51 4.59 -25.18
CA SER A 129 -3.70 3.19 -24.76
C SER A 129 -2.39 2.49 -24.37
N PHE A 130 -1.28 2.86 -25.01
CA PHE A 130 0.05 2.36 -24.64
C PHE A 130 0.54 2.98 -23.33
N ARG A 131 0.27 4.26 -23.11
CA ARG A 131 0.56 4.97 -21.88
C ARG A 131 -0.23 4.40 -20.70
N GLU A 132 -1.54 4.17 -20.85
CA GLU A 132 -2.37 3.51 -19.85
C GLU A 132 -1.89 2.10 -19.52
N LYS A 133 -1.44 1.34 -20.54
CA LYS A 133 -0.83 0.02 -20.33
C LYS A 133 0.52 0.10 -19.65
N LEU A 134 1.37 1.07 -19.97
CA LEU A 134 2.64 1.33 -19.28
C LEU A 134 2.40 1.76 -17.83
N GLU A 135 1.46 2.66 -17.57
CA GLU A 135 1.09 3.08 -16.22
C GLU A 135 0.53 1.91 -15.41
N SER A 136 -0.26 1.02 -16.01
CA SER A 136 -0.71 -0.22 -15.36
C SER A 136 0.39 -1.27 -15.15
N VAL A 137 1.45 -1.23 -15.96
CA VAL A 137 2.60 -2.17 -15.93
C VAL A 137 3.76 -1.60 -15.10
N GLU A 138 3.82 -0.28 -14.91
CA GLU A 138 4.87 0.35 -14.09
C GLU A 138 4.93 -0.24 -12.67
N HIS A 139 3.78 -0.59 -12.12
CA HIS A 139 3.69 -1.27 -10.82
C HIS A 139 4.19 -2.73 -10.85
N LEU A 140 4.10 -3.42 -12.00
CA LEU A 140 4.52 -4.81 -12.19
C LEU A 140 5.94 -4.92 -12.76
N SER A 141 6.39 -3.94 -13.55
CA SER A 141 7.70 -3.95 -14.21
C SER A 141 8.85 -3.76 -13.23
N TRP A 142 8.66 -2.99 -12.16
CA TRP A 142 9.63 -2.86 -11.07
C TRP A 142 9.91 -4.20 -10.38
N LEU A 143 8.90 -5.04 -10.20
CA LEU A 143 9.01 -6.36 -9.61
C LEU A 143 9.71 -7.37 -10.54
N GLY A 144 9.48 -7.28 -11.86
CA GLY A 144 10.12 -8.13 -12.86
C GLY A 144 11.60 -7.81 -13.05
N LEU A 145 11.97 -6.54 -13.13
CA LEU A 145 13.35 -6.08 -13.24
C LEU A 145 14.23 -6.50 -12.06
N PHE A 146 13.68 -6.45 -10.84
CA PHE A 146 14.41 -6.91 -9.65
C PHE A 146 14.67 -8.42 -9.65
N LYS A 147 13.81 -9.22 -10.27
CA LYS A 147 14.00 -10.67 -10.35
C LYS A 147 15.16 -11.04 -11.27
N GLU A 148 15.31 -10.37 -12.40
CA GLU A 148 16.42 -10.62 -13.33
C GLU A 148 17.75 -10.12 -12.79
N LEU A 149 17.78 -8.95 -12.15
CA LEU A 149 18.97 -8.41 -11.48
C LEU A 149 19.41 -9.28 -10.29
N SER A 150 18.48 -9.95 -9.59
CA SER A 150 18.83 -10.84 -8.48
C SER A 150 19.24 -12.25 -8.90
N SER A 151 18.88 -12.70 -10.12
CA SER A 151 19.28 -14.00 -10.63
C SER A 151 20.71 -14.09 -11.15
N THR A 152 21.34 -12.93 -11.45
CA THR A 152 22.70 -12.85 -12.00
C THR A 152 23.77 -12.46 -10.98
N GLY A 153 23.42 -12.15 -9.75
CA GLY A 153 24.38 -11.79 -8.70
C GLY A 153 23.84 -12.04 -7.29
N THR A 154 24.72 -12.46 -6.40
CA THR A 154 24.47 -12.76 -5.00
C THR A 154 24.03 -11.56 -4.12
N HIS A 155 23.49 -10.50 -4.71
CA HIS A 155 22.97 -9.34 -3.98
C HIS A 155 21.45 -9.41 -3.84
N LYS A 156 20.96 -9.68 -2.62
CA LYS A 156 19.56 -9.44 -2.25
C LYS A 156 19.24 -7.95 -2.47
N PRO A 157 18.06 -7.60 -3.03
CA PRO A 157 17.64 -6.20 -3.10
C PRO A 157 17.69 -5.57 -1.72
N SER A 158 18.29 -4.38 -1.64
CA SER A 158 18.38 -3.67 -0.35
C SER A 158 16.98 -3.36 0.15
N PRO A 159 16.65 -3.68 1.42
CA PRO A 159 15.37 -3.33 2.04
C PRO A 159 15.04 -1.83 1.99
N PHE A 160 16.06 -0.99 1.75
CA PHE A 160 15.92 0.46 1.63
C PHE A 160 15.13 0.92 0.40
N TYR A 161 15.09 0.16 -0.70
CA TYR A 161 14.37 0.58 -1.91
C TYR A 161 12.86 0.47 -1.75
N HIS A 162 12.35 -0.56 -1.08
CA HIS A 162 10.92 -0.69 -0.78
C HIS A 162 10.39 0.42 0.13
N LYS A 163 11.16 0.81 1.16
CA LYS A 163 10.76 1.87 2.09
C LYS A 163 10.58 3.24 1.40
N ARG A 164 11.30 3.52 0.33
CA ARG A 164 11.24 4.82 -0.34
C ARG A 164 10.04 4.96 -1.27
N ALA A 165 9.58 3.88 -1.90
CA ALA A 165 8.44 3.89 -2.82
C ALA A 165 7.09 3.98 -2.10
N LEU A 166 7.02 3.57 -0.82
CA LEU A 166 5.79 3.57 -0.01
C LEU A 166 5.58 4.85 0.78
N ARG A 167 6.61 5.69 0.93
CA ARG A 167 6.52 6.92 1.71
C ARG A 167 5.89 8.05 0.92
N LYS A 168 5.10 8.87 1.63
CA LYS A 168 4.56 10.12 1.10
C LYS A 168 5.68 11.07 0.66
N THR A 169 5.45 11.85 -0.39
CA THR A 169 6.41 12.85 -0.82
C THR A 169 6.44 14.02 0.15
N ARG A 170 7.54 14.77 0.14
CA ARG A 170 7.66 15.96 0.99
C ARG A 170 6.62 17.01 0.65
N GLU A 171 6.39 17.23 -0.64
CA GLU A 171 5.42 18.20 -1.15
C GLU A 171 3.98 17.83 -0.74
N GLU A 172 3.65 16.53 -0.80
CA GLU A 172 2.36 16.01 -0.32
C GLU A 172 2.19 16.28 1.18
N CYS A 173 3.19 15.92 1.98
CA CYS A 173 3.15 16.14 3.42
C CYS A 173 3.02 17.63 3.80
N GLU A 174 3.76 18.52 3.14
CA GLU A 174 3.70 19.95 3.39
C GLU A 174 2.32 20.53 3.01
N ARG A 175 1.76 20.14 1.87
CA ARG A 175 0.42 20.54 1.43
C ARG A 175 -0.66 20.11 2.43
N VAL A 176 -0.62 18.83 2.85
CA VAL A 176 -1.60 18.30 3.82
C VAL A 176 -1.47 19.01 5.17
N ARG A 177 -0.23 19.32 5.61
CA ARG A 177 0.01 20.12 6.83
C ARG A 177 -0.59 21.51 6.74
N GLU A 178 -0.37 22.23 5.65
CA GLU A 178 -0.92 23.57 5.46
C GLU A 178 -2.45 23.55 5.51
N ASN A 179 -3.08 22.60 4.80
CA ASN A 179 -4.53 22.42 4.81
C ASN A 179 -5.04 22.10 6.23
N PHE A 180 -4.37 21.19 6.94
CA PHE A 180 -4.72 20.84 8.31
C PHE A 180 -4.69 22.06 9.24
N LEU A 181 -3.61 22.84 9.23
CA LEU A 181 -3.48 24.02 10.09
C LEU A 181 -4.52 25.10 9.76
N GLN A 182 -4.89 25.27 8.50
CA GLN A 182 -5.97 26.17 8.10
C GLN A 182 -7.33 25.69 8.62
N MET A 183 -7.63 24.41 8.45
CA MET A 183 -8.92 23.82 8.85
C MET A 183 -9.04 23.60 10.37
N SER A 184 -7.94 23.42 11.09
CA SER A 184 -7.93 23.21 12.54
C SER A 184 -8.47 24.41 13.35
N THR A 185 -8.57 25.59 12.72
CA THR A 185 -9.18 26.79 13.30
C THR A 185 -10.70 26.86 13.09
N LEU A 186 -11.26 26.00 12.24
CA LEU A 186 -12.68 25.94 11.94
C LEU A 186 -13.41 25.13 13.00
N GLU A 187 -14.62 25.57 13.33
CA GLU A 187 -15.48 24.83 14.25
C GLU A 187 -16.11 23.62 13.53
N VAL A 188 -15.90 22.44 14.07
CA VAL A 188 -16.55 21.20 13.58
C VAL A 188 -17.99 21.19 14.06
N THR A 189 -18.94 20.99 13.15
CA THR A 189 -20.37 20.99 13.46
C THR A 189 -20.75 19.86 14.42
N GLU A 190 -21.80 20.07 15.21
CA GLU A 190 -22.29 19.04 16.13
C GLU A 190 -22.75 17.76 15.41
N GLU A 191 -23.26 17.89 14.19
CA GLU A 191 -23.65 16.74 13.36
C GLU A 191 -22.44 15.85 13.07
N VAL A 192 -21.32 16.42 12.67
CA VAL A 192 -20.07 15.68 12.43
C VAL A 192 -19.54 15.08 13.73
N ARG A 193 -19.59 15.81 14.87
CA ARG A 193 -19.19 15.29 16.18
C ARG A 193 -20.01 14.06 16.58
N GLN A 194 -21.32 14.09 16.39
CA GLN A 194 -22.18 12.97 16.69
C GLN A 194 -21.96 11.80 15.73
N TYR A 195 -21.77 12.07 14.44
CA TYR A 195 -21.46 11.04 13.45
C TYR A 195 -20.14 10.33 13.77
N LEU A 196 -19.11 11.08 14.16
CA LEU A 196 -17.80 10.53 14.55
C LEU A 196 -17.86 9.53 15.72
N LYS A 197 -18.87 9.65 16.61
CA LYS A 197 -19.11 8.76 17.75
C LYS A 197 -19.82 7.45 17.37
N THR A 198 -20.18 7.29 16.12
CA THR A 198 -20.91 6.12 15.64
C THR A 198 -20.00 5.12 14.93
N PRO A 199 -20.28 3.81 14.97
CA PRO A 199 -19.54 2.82 14.21
C PRO A 199 -19.81 2.89 12.69
N THR A 200 -20.81 3.67 12.28
CA THR A 200 -21.17 3.90 10.88
C THR A 200 -20.36 5.02 10.23
N PHE A 201 -19.44 5.63 10.97
CA PHE A 201 -18.62 6.72 10.44
C PHE A 201 -17.85 6.28 9.20
N ASP A 202 -18.12 6.97 8.08
CA ASP A 202 -17.48 6.71 6.79
C ASP A 202 -16.28 7.65 6.63
N ASN A 203 -15.09 7.10 6.79
CA ASN A 203 -13.84 7.84 6.67
C ASN A 203 -13.36 8.02 5.21
N TRP A 204 -14.00 7.37 4.23
CA TRP A 204 -13.72 7.60 2.81
C TRP A 204 -14.15 9.00 2.31
N GLN A 205 -15.05 9.65 3.05
CA GLN A 205 -15.57 10.98 2.69
C GLN A 205 -14.63 12.13 3.08
N TRP A 206 -13.49 11.82 3.75
CA TRP A 206 -12.62 12.82 4.35
C TRP A 206 -11.22 12.75 3.77
N GLU A 207 -10.64 13.93 3.49
CA GLU A 207 -9.24 14.05 3.10
C GLU A 207 -8.31 13.90 4.32
N ASP A 208 -7.03 13.57 4.08
CA ASP A 208 -6.04 13.34 5.16
C ASP A 208 -5.94 14.53 6.15
N ALA A 209 -6.02 15.76 5.65
CA ALA A 209 -6.02 16.96 6.49
C ALA A 209 -7.27 17.05 7.36
N GLU A 210 -8.43 16.68 6.84
CA GLU A 210 -9.69 16.63 7.58
C GLU A 210 -9.66 15.52 8.64
N ILE A 211 -9.10 14.36 8.30
CA ILE A 211 -8.87 13.25 9.24
C ILE A 211 -8.02 13.73 10.43
N MET A 212 -6.96 14.52 10.19
CA MET A 212 -6.17 15.10 11.30
C MET A 212 -6.97 16.08 12.16
N VAL A 213 -7.88 16.87 11.56
CA VAL A 213 -8.79 17.75 12.33
C VAL A 213 -9.73 16.91 13.20
N LEU A 214 -10.27 15.81 12.67
CA LEU A 214 -11.13 14.92 13.43
C LEU A 214 -10.37 14.20 14.56
N LEU A 215 -9.12 13.80 14.32
CA LEU A 215 -8.26 13.26 15.39
C LEU A 215 -8.00 14.31 16.48
N GLN A 216 -7.67 15.56 16.12
CA GLN A 216 -7.54 16.66 17.08
C GLN A 216 -8.82 16.82 17.90
N LEU A 217 -9.99 16.76 17.25
CA LEU A 217 -11.29 16.83 17.89
C LEU A 217 -11.49 15.70 18.91
N MET A 218 -11.08 14.46 18.61
CA MET A 218 -11.18 13.33 19.54
C MET A 218 -10.42 13.59 20.85
N TYR A 219 -9.17 14.14 20.75
CA TYR A 219 -8.39 14.51 21.95
C TYR A 219 -9.05 15.64 22.73
N THR A 220 -9.70 16.57 22.05
CA THR A 220 -10.40 17.70 22.67
C THR A 220 -11.69 17.26 23.35
N ASP A 221 -12.52 16.48 22.69
CA ASP A 221 -13.82 16.00 23.19
C ASP A 221 -13.68 15.03 24.38
N LEU A 222 -12.54 14.34 24.47
CA LEU A 222 -12.19 13.50 25.63
C LEU A 222 -11.50 14.30 26.74
N ASP A 223 -11.42 15.64 26.62
CA ASP A 223 -10.85 16.59 27.58
C ASP A 223 -9.35 16.37 27.90
N PHE A 224 -8.63 15.67 27.02
CA PHE A 224 -7.20 15.38 27.23
C PHE A 224 -6.34 16.64 27.19
N ILE A 225 -6.75 17.65 26.40
CA ILE A 225 -6.05 18.93 26.26
C ILE A 225 -5.94 19.59 27.64
N THR A 226 -7.05 19.72 28.34
CA THR A 226 -7.12 20.38 29.66
C THR A 226 -6.53 19.48 30.75
N THR A 227 -6.95 18.22 30.78
CA THR A 227 -6.59 17.27 31.85
C THR A 227 -5.08 17.02 31.91
N PHE A 228 -4.43 16.91 30.77
CA PHE A 228 -3.00 16.59 30.68
C PHE A 228 -2.14 17.78 30.26
N HIS A 229 -2.72 18.98 30.18
CA HIS A 229 -2.04 20.21 29.76
C HIS A 229 -1.29 20.04 28.43
N ILE A 230 -1.95 19.38 27.45
CA ILE A 230 -1.38 19.21 26.12
C ILE A 230 -1.50 20.53 25.37
N GLU A 231 -0.41 21.08 24.90
CA GLU A 231 -0.43 22.27 24.05
C GLU A 231 -0.95 21.91 22.67
N LEU A 232 -1.86 22.72 22.14
CA LEU A 232 -2.54 22.43 20.87
C LEU A 232 -1.55 22.28 19.71
N GLU A 233 -0.55 23.13 19.65
CA GLU A 233 0.51 23.12 18.63
C GLU A 233 1.34 21.83 18.71
N VAL A 234 1.56 21.30 19.92
CA VAL A 234 2.27 20.03 20.13
C VAL A 234 1.42 18.85 19.67
N LEU A 235 0.11 18.87 19.95
CA LEU A 235 -0.81 17.86 19.43
C LEU A 235 -0.87 17.89 17.90
N GLN A 236 -0.96 19.08 17.31
CA GLN A 236 -0.99 19.25 15.86
C GLN A 236 0.30 18.71 15.21
N GLN A 237 1.45 19.02 15.80
CA GLN A 237 2.73 18.53 15.32
C GLN A 237 2.86 17.00 15.49
N PHE A 238 2.38 16.44 16.60
CA PHE A 238 2.31 14.99 16.82
C PHE A 238 1.45 14.30 15.75
N LEU A 239 0.23 14.77 15.50
CA LEU A 239 -0.67 14.20 14.49
C LEU A 239 -0.06 14.28 13.07
N TYR A 240 0.62 15.38 12.76
CA TYR A 240 1.34 15.52 11.49
C TYR A 240 2.50 14.53 11.37
N GLU A 241 3.29 14.33 12.42
CA GLU A 241 4.37 13.31 12.40
C GLU A 241 3.81 11.89 12.31
N VAL A 242 2.70 11.59 12.97
CA VAL A 242 1.97 10.32 12.80
C VAL A 242 1.57 10.13 11.33
N TYR A 243 0.91 11.12 10.72
CA TYR A 243 0.53 11.09 9.31
C TYR A 243 1.72 10.77 8.37
N LYS A 244 2.86 11.41 8.59
CA LYS A 244 4.09 11.20 7.81
C LYS A 244 4.64 9.79 7.92
N HIS A 245 4.43 9.13 9.05
CA HIS A 245 4.95 7.80 9.32
C HIS A 245 3.98 6.67 8.94
N TYR A 246 2.76 6.97 8.52
CA TYR A 246 1.91 6.01 7.83
C TYR A 246 2.24 5.98 6.33
N ASN A 247 2.48 4.79 5.78
CA ASN A 247 2.84 4.61 4.38
C ASN A 247 1.61 4.64 3.45
N ASN A 248 1.84 4.91 2.15
CA ASN A 248 0.82 4.84 1.10
C ASN A 248 0.63 3.38 0.65
N ILE A 249 -0.04 2.59 1.48
CA ILE A 249 -0.38 1.19 1.22
C ILE A 249 -1.90 1.02 1.21
N PRO A 250 -2.43 -0.04 0.59
CA PRO A 250 -3.86 -0.14 0.33
C PRO A 250 -4.73 -0.13 1.58
N PHE A 251 -4.33 -0.83 2.67
CA PHE A 251 -5.16 -1.02 3.85
C PHE A 251 -4.59 -0.41 5.13
N HIS A 252 -3.37 -0.80 5.57
CA HIS A 252 -2.75 -0.32 6.82
C HIS A 252 -2.15 1.08 6.64
N ASN A 253 -2.97 2.02 6.19
CA ASN A 253 -2.65 3.42 5.95
C ASN A 253 -3.22 4.34 7.04
N PHE A 254 -3.01 5.65 6.91
CA PHE A 254 -3.43 6.64 7.91
C PHE A 254 -4.93 6.61 8.23
N ASN A 255 -5.78 6.28 7.24
CA ASN A 255 -7.22 6.25 7.43
C ASN A 255 -7.71 5.03 8.23
N HIS A 256 -6.86 3.99 8.39
CA HIS A 256 -7.21 2.78 9.14
C HIS A 256 -7.31 3.02 10.66
N CYS A 257 -6.63 4.00 11.23
CA CYS A 257 -6.48 4.20 12.69
C CYS A 257 -7.73 4.70 13.45
N PHE A 258 -8.91 4.77 12.83
CA PHE A 258 -10.01 5.66 13.24
C PHE A 258 -11.09 5.07 14.17
N CYS A 259 -11.16 3.74 14.36
CA CYS A 259 -12.36 3.09 14.92
C CYS A 259 -12.49 3.14 16.46
N MET A 260 -11.41 3.39 17.20
CA MET A 260 -11.40 3.33 18.68
C MET A 260 -12.34 4.35 19.34
N TYR A 261 -12.43 5.55 18.78
CA TYR A 261 -13.23 6.63 19.37
C TYR A 261 -14.72 6.29 19.47
N GLY A 262 -15.29 5.70 18.40
CA GLY A 262 -16.67 5.23 18.41
C GLY A 262 -16.92 4.16 19.48
N LEU A 263 -15.98 3.24 19.68
CA LEU A 263 -16.07 2.22 20.72
C LEU A 263 -16.04 2.82 22.13
N ILE A 264 -15.22 3.83 22.39
CA ILE A 264 -15.18 4.52 23.70
C ILE A 264 -16.54 5.11 24.03
N TRP A 265 -17.24 5.70 23.08
CA TRP A 265 -18.58 6.27 23.28
C TRP A 265 -19.66 5.21 23.40
N LEU A 266 -19.67 4.19 22.53
CA LEU A 266 -20.67 3.12 22.55
C LEU A 266 -20.66 2.31 23.85
N THR A 267 -19.49 2.14 24.45
CA THR A 267 -19.32 1.38 25.70
C THR A 267 -19.45 2.26 26.94
N ASP A 268 -19.64 3.58 26.77
CA ASP A 268 -19.58 4.56 27.85
C ASP A 268 -18.33 4.35 28.74
N LEU A 269 -17.18 4.15 28.08
CA LEU A 269 -15.94 3.81 28.76
C LEU A 269 -15.42 4.95 29.63
N ARG A 270 -15.72 6.19 29.24
CA ARG A 270 -15.36 7.41 29.99
C ARG A 270 -15.86 7.42 31.44
N SER A 271 -17.00 6.77 31.71
CA SER A 271 -17.56 6.66 33.07
C SER A 271 -16.94 5.54 33.89
N LYS A 272 -16.10 4.67 33.27
CA LYS A 272 -15.69 3.39 33.84
C LYS A 272 -14.20 3.25 34.10
N ILE A 273 -13.37 3.96 33.34
CA ILE A 273 -11.89 3.92 33.48
C ILE A 273 -11.32 5.34 33.57
N ASP A 274 -10.08 5.46 34.03
CA ASP A 274 -9.41 6.74 34.22
C ASP A 274 -9.06 7.40 32.89
N GLU A 275 -8.91 8.72 32.89
CA GLU A 275 -8.52 9.53 31.71
C GLU A 275 -7.17 9.09 31.15
N ILE A 276 -6.24 8.60 32.01
CA ILE A 276 -4.92 8.11 31.58
C ILE A 276 -5.05 6.81 30.74
N ASP A 277 -5.98 5.91 31.10
CA ASP A 277 -6.25 4.69 30.34
C ASP A 277 -6.96 5.01 29.02
N LEU A 278 -7.88 6.00 29.02
CA LEU A 278 -8.52 6.50 27.79
C LEU A 278 -7.51 7.14 26.83
N LEU A 279 -6.60 7.98 27.34
CA LEU A 279 -5.53 8.58 26.55
C LEU A 279 -4.60 7.51 25.97
N THR A 280 -4.28 6.48 26.78
CA THR A 280 -3.51 5.31 26.33
C THR A 280 -4.19 4.62 25.16
N MET A 281 -5.49 4.33 25.26
CA MET A 281 -6.26 3.62 24.24
C MET A 281 -6.34 4.41 22.93
N LEU A 282 -6.72 5.70 23.01
CA LEU A 282 -6.82 6.53 21.79
C LEU A 282 -5.47 6.67 21.11
N THR A 283 -4.41 6.98 21.88
CA THR A 283 -3.08 7.18 21.30
C THR A 283 -2.50 5.86 20.75
N SER A 284 -2.80 4.73 21.40
CA SER A 284 -2.42 3.41 20.86
C SER A 284 -3.10 3.14 19.53
N ALA A 285 -4.40 3.42 19.40
CA ALA A 285 -5.14 3.22 18.16
C ALA A 285 -4.61 4.11 17.03
N VAL A 286 -4.24 5.35 17.33
CA VAL A 286 -3.65 6.28 16.36
C VAL A 286 -2.27 5.83 15.89
N CYS A 287 -1.53 5.08 16.72
CA CYS A 287 -0.14 4.69 16.47
C CYS A 287 0.06 3.22 16.10
N HIS A 288 -0.98 2.37 16.11
CA HIS A 288 -0.81 0.91 16.13
C HIS A 288 -0.18 0.30 14.88
N ASP A 289 -0.26 0.97 13.73
CA ASP A 289 0.28 0.54 12.43
C ASP A 289 1.33 1.51 11.83
N LEU A 290 1.95 2.35 12.67
CA LEU A 290 2.97 3.28 12.22
C LEU A 290 4.10 2.58 11.45
N ASP A 291 4.42 3.10 10.25
CA ASP A 291 5.43 2.57 9.33
C ASP A 291 5.17 1.11 8.91
N HIS A 292 3.90 0.69 8.83
CA HIS A 292 3.53 -0.62 8.31
C HIS A 292 4.01 -0.77 6.87
N THR A 293 4.61 -1.94 6.54
CA THR A 293 5.29 -2.18 5.27
C THR A 293 4.38 -2.71 4.15
N GLY A 294 3.11 -3.03 4.46
CA GLY A 294 2.20 -3.74 3.56
C GLY A 294 2.41 -5.27 3.51
N TYR A 295 3.31 -5.79 4.36
CA TYR A 295 3.62 -7.22 4.46
C TYR A 295 3.52 -7.66 5.93
N ASN A 296 2.87 -8.79 6.19
CA ASN A 296 2.63 -9.28 7.55
C ASN A 296 3.90 -9.87 8.23
N ASN A 297 3.76 -10.25 9.51
CA ASN A 297 4.87 -10.85 10.28
C ASN A 297 5.43 -12.12 9.66
N ALA A 298 4.58 -12.98 9.06
CA ALA A 298 5.05 -14.19 8.40
C ALA A 298 5.97 -13.88 7.22
N TYR A 299 5.63 -12.88 6.40
CA TYR A 299 6.51 -12.41 5.35
C TYR A 299 7.83 -11.86 5.91
N GLN A 300 7.76 -11.00 6.96
CA GLN A 300 8.96 -10.43 7.58
C GLN A 300 9.95 -11.52 8.01
N ILE A 301 9.43 -12.57 8.63
CA ILE A 301 10.22 -13.71 9.13
C ILE A 301 10.77 -14.55 7.98
N ASN A 302 9.92 -14.94 7.03
CA ASN A 302 10.32 -15.79 5.89
C ASN A 302 11.34 -15.10 4.99
N ALA A 303 11.18 -13.79 4.75
CA ALA A 303 12.10 -12.97 3.97
C ALA A 303 13.34 -12.54 4.78
N ARG A 304 13.39 -12.79 6.09
CA ARG A 304 14.48 -12.38 7.00
C ARG A 304 14.77 -10.88 6.91
N THR A 305 13.71 -10.08 6.95
CA THR A 305 13.82 -8.62 6.86
C THR A 305 14.59 -8.05 8.07
N GLU A 306 14.99 -6.78 7.97
CA GLU A 306 15.61 -6.06 9.08
C GLU A 306 14.74 -6.07 10.34
N LEU A 307 13.42 -5.95 10.20
CA LEU A 307 12.49 -5.99 11.33
C LEU A 307 12.48 -7.36 12.02
N ALA A 308 12.40 -8.44 11.25
CA ALA A 308 12.44 -9.80 11.81
C ALA A 308 13.75 -10.06 12.55
N LEU A 309 14.89 -9.64 11.99
CA LEU A 309 16.21 -9.77 12.64
C LEU A 309 16.31 -8.92 13.90
N ARG A 310 15.82 -7.68 13.86
CA ARG A 310 15.87 -6.72 14.98
C ARG A 310 15.05 -7.20 16.18
N TYR A 311 13.88 -7.79 15.92
CA TYR A 311 12.93 -8.20 16.94
C TYR A 311 12.90 -9.72 17.16
N ASN A 312 13.88 -10.46 16.62
CA ASN A 312 14.05 -11.91 16.84
C ASN A 312 12.79 -12.72 16.49
N ASP A 313 12.11 -12.37 15.41
CA ASP A 313 10.88 -13.00 14.92
C ASP A 313 9.66 -12.87 15.87
N ILE A 314 9.75 -12.04 16.92
CA ILE A 314 8.68 -11.84 17.90
C ILE A 314 7.90 -10.57 17.57
N SER A 315 6.69 -10.71 17.02
CA SER A 315 5.81 -9.58 16.62
C SER A 315 6.61 -8.44 15.95
N PRO A 316 7.36 -8.70 14.85
CA PRO A 316 8.30 -7.72 14.30
C PRO A 316 7.64 -6.38 13.93
N LEU A 317 6.43 -6.41 13.37
CA LEU A 317 5.68 -5.21 12.99
C LEU A 317 5.24 -4.43 14.21
N GLU A 318 4.58 -5.07 15.16
CA GLU A 318 3.98 -4.40 16.32
C GLU A 318 5.06 -3.80 17.24
N ASN A 319 6.21 -4.48 17.38
CA ASN A 319 7.38 -3.91 18.06
C ASN A 319 7.93 -2.69 17.31
N HIS A 320 7.94 -2.73 15.99
CA HIS A 320 8.35 -1.59 15.16
C HIS A 320 7.37 -0.42 15.30
N HIS A 321 6.08 -0.66 15.28
CA HIS A 321 5.05 0.38 15.47
C HIS A 321 5.22 1.08 16.82
N CYS A 322 5.46 0.32 17.90
CA CYS A 322 5.82 0.87 19.21
C CYS A 322 7.08 1.75 19.14
N ALA A 323 8.15 1.25 18.51
CA ALA A 323 9.41 1.99 18.41
C ALA A 323 9.22 3.31 17.69
N VAL A 324 8.54 3.32 16.53
CA VAL A 324 8.26 4.54 15.76
C VAL A 324 7.37 5.51 16.55
N ALA A 325 6.34 5.02 17.26
CA ALA A 325 5.49 5.85 18.10
C ALA A 325 6.32 6.61 19.17
N PHE A 326 7.21 5.91 19.87
CA PHE A 326 8.03 6.54 20.90
C PHE A 326 9.18 7.36 20.32
N GLU A 327 9.71 7.06 19.13
CA GLU A 327 10.63 7.94 18.40
C GLU A 327 10.00 9.29 18.05
N ILE A 328 8.72 9.30 17.65
CA ILE A 328 7.97 10.54 17.43
C ILE A 328 7.81 11.32 18.75
N LEU A 329 7.41 10.63 19.82
CA LEU A 329 7.13 11.22 21.13
C LEU A 329 8.39 11.69 21.89
N GLU A 330 9.59 11.16 21.59
CA GLU A 330 10.84 11.62 22.19
C GLU A 330 11.24 13.05 21.75
N LYS A 331 10.73 13.53 20.63
CA LYS A 331 11.00 14.90 20.16
C LYS A 331 10.14 15.90 20.94
N PRO A 332 10.72 16.92 21.59
CA PRO A 332 9.97 17.85 22.44
C PRO A 332 8.78 18.53 21.74
N GLU A 333 8.91 18.82 20.44
CA GLU A 333 7.89 19.44 19.62
C GLU A 333 6.68 18.54 19.33
N ASN A 334 6.83 17.22 19.46
CA ASN A 334 5.80 16.21 19.22
C ASN A 334 5.31 15.56 20.53
N ASN A 335 5.95 15.86 21.66
CA ASN A 335 5.71 15.13 22.90
C ASN A 335 4.44 15.60 23.61
N ILE A 336 3.30 15.00 23.26
CA ILE A 336 2.02 15.24 23.92
C ILE A 336 2.00 14.79 25.41
N PHE A 337 3.02 14.04 25.84
CA PHE A 337 3.15 13.53 27.21
C PHE A 337 4.12 14.33 28.06
N ARG A 338 4.67 15.43 27.55
CA ARG A 338 5.76 16.19 28.23
C ARG A 338 5.36 16.78 29.59
N ASN A 339 4.07 17.02 29.82
CA ASN A 339 3.54 17.60 31.05
C ASN A 339 3.04 16.52 32.04
N LEU A 340 3.16 15.24 31.71
CA LEU A 340 2.80 14.14 32.59
C LEU A 340 3.83 13.96 33.70
N THR A 341 3.36 13.50 34.87
CA THR A 341 4.26 13.00 35.91
C THR A 341 4.99 11.75 35.44
N THR A 342 6.13 11.44 36.05
CA THR A 342 6.91 10.25 35.73
C THR A 342 6.07 8.95 35.86
N GLU A 343 5.18 8.90 36.83
CA GLU A 343 4.33 7.73 37.04
C GLU A 343 3.25 7.61 35.98
N GLN A 344 2.62 8.72 35.59
CA GLN A 344 1.65 8.75 34.49
C GLN A 344 2.31 8.33 33.17
N TYR A 345 3.50 8.86 32.89
CA TYR A 345 4.26 8.50 31.68
C TYR A 345 4.59 7.01 31.63
N LYS A 346 5.07 6.41 32.75
CA LYS A 346 5.34 4.99 32.83
C LYS A 346 4.09 4.15 32.54
N ARG A 347 2.95 4.55 33.13
CA ARG A 347 1.67 3.87 32.95
C ARG A 347 1.20 3.92 31.48
N ILE A 348 1.26 5.09 30.85
CA ILE A 348 0.91 5.24 29.42
C ILE A 348 1.85 4.42 28.56
N ARG A 349 3.15 4.51 28.76
CA ARG A 349 4.14 3.77 27.98
C ARG A 349 3.90 2.25 28.08
N GLU A 350 3.71 1.73 29.29
CA GLU A 350 3.38 0.31 29.51
C GLU A 350 2.07 -0.07 28.81
N GLY A 351 1.04 0.75 28.95
CA GLY A 351 -0.27 0.51 28.34
C GLY A 351 -0.25 0.55 26.81
N MET A 352 0.41 1.55 26.21
CA MET A 352 0.55 1.65 24.75
C MET A 352 1.28 0.44 24.17
N ILE A 353 2.39 0.03 24.79
CA ILE A 353 3.13 -1.15 24.33
C ILE A 353 2.27 -2.41 24.40
N LYS A 354 1.52 -2.62 25.52
CA LYS A 354 0.60 -3.75 25.64
C LYS A 354 -0.50 -3.73 24.58
N CYS A 355 -1.11 -2.58 24.36
CA CYS A 355 -2.17 -2.40 23.38
C CYS A 355 -1.67 -2.67 21.95
N ILE A 356 -0.55 -2.07 21.54
CA ILE A 356 -0.02 -2.24 20.19
C ILE A 356 0.46 -3.68 19.97
N LEU A 357 1.18 -4.28 20.90
CA LEU A 357 1.56 -5.70 20.81
C LEU A 357 0.36 -6.66 20.80
N ALA A 358 -0.81 -6.23 21.30
CA ALA A 358 -2.01 -7.03 21.27
C ALA A 358 -2.66 -7.08 19.88
N THR A 359 -2.32 -6.20 18.94
CA THR A 359 -2.85 -6.24 17.57
C THR A 359 -2.26 -7.40 16.76
N ASP A 360 -1.13 -7.98 17.15
CA ASP A 360 -0.61 -9.19 16.52
C ASP A 360 -1.67 -10.31 16.53
N MET A 361 -2.04 -10.75 15.32
CA MET A 361 -3.07 -11.78 15.13
C MET A 361 -2.62 -13.17 15.61
N THR A 362 -1.34 -13.42 15.76
CA THR A 362 -0.83 -14.68 16.34
C THR A 362 -1.22 -14.82 17.81
N ARG A 363 -1.46 -13.70 18.51
CA ARG A 363 -1.89 -13.65 19.92
C ARG A 363 -3.42 -13.61 20.11
N HIS A 364 -4.19 -13.67 19.02
CA HIS A 364 -5.65 -13.49 19.06
C HIS A 364 -6.33 -14.42 20.06
N ASN A 365 -6.09 -15.72 19.95
CA ASN A 365 -6.71 -16.71 20.84
C ASN A 365 -6.23 -16.59 22.29
N GLU A 366 -4.97 -16.23 22.52
CA GLU A 366 -4.43 -15.98 23.85
C GLU A 366 -5.22 -14.84 24.53
N ILE A 367 -5.35 -13.69 23.86
CA ILE A 367 -6.02 -12.50 24.39
C ILE A 367 -7.50 -12.76 24.61
N LEU A 368 -8.17 -13.39 23.63
CA LEU A 368 -9.58 -13.77 23.75
C LEU A 368 -9.82 -14.66 24.98
N ASN A 369 -9.02 -15.70 25.17
CA ASN A 369 -9.16 -16.60 26.30
C ASN A 369 -8.84 -15.92 27.64
N GLN A 370 -7.84 -15.05 27.70
CA GLN A 370 -7.55 -14.26 28.89
C GLN A 370 -8.71 -13.33 29.24
N PHE A 371 -9.28 -12.63 28.27
CA PHE A 371 -10.43 -11.76 28.49
C PHE A 371 -11.67 -12.56 28.95
N LYS A 372 -11.98 -13.64 28.25
CA LYS A 372 -13.09 -14.54 28.60
C LYS A 372 -12.97 -15.08 30.03
N SER A 373 -11.78 -15.41 30.49
CA SER A 373 -11.55 -15.96 31.83
C SER A 373 -11.87 -14.98 32.95
N ILE A 374 -11.76 -13.67 32.72
CA ILE A 374 -12.02 -12.64 33.75
C ILE A 374 -13.44 -12.07 33.70
N LEU A 375 -14.18 -12.27 32.61
CA LEU A 375 -15.52 -11.71 32.44
C LEU A 375 -16.48 -12.00 33.63
N PRO A 376 -16.56 -13.24 34.19
CA PRO A 376 -17.45 -13.53 35.30
C PRO A 376 -17.16 -12.75 36.58
N VAL A 377 -15.94 -12.26 36.74
CA VAL A 377 -15.47 -11.52 37.92
C VAL A 377 -14.88 -10.16 37.56
N PHE A 378 -15.30 -9.61 36.40
CA PHE A 378 -14.73 -8.38 35.89
C PHE A 378 -14.92 -7.20 36.85
N ASP A 379 -13.85 -6.47 37.11
CA ASP A 379 -13.82 -5.30 37.97
C ASP A 379 -13.01 -4.18 37.34
N PHE A 380 -13.64 -3.04 37.06
CA PHE A 380 -13.00 -1.85 36.47
C PHE A 380 -11.95 -1.20 37.39
N SER A 381 -11.94 -1.51 38.70
CA SER A 381 -10.87 -1.04 39.61
C SER A 381 -9.60 -1.89 39.56
N ASN A 382 -9.70 -3.12 39.03
CA ASN A 382 -8.59 -4.03 38.91
C ASN A 382 -7.72 -3.71 37.66
N LYS A 383 -6.43 -3.40 37.88
CA LYS A 383 -5.50 -3.02 36.79
C LYS A 383 -5.36 -4.15 35.75
N ASP A 384 -5.24 -5.40 36.16
CA ASP A 384 -5.06 -6.53 35.25
C ASP A 384 -6.32 -6.75 34.38
N HIS A 385 -7.52 -6.56 34.95
CA HIS A 385 -8.77 -6.62 34.19
C HIS A 385 -8.86 -5.47 33.17
N LYS A 386 -8.49 -4.24 33.57
CA LYS A 386 -8.45 -3.09 32.65
C LYS A 386 -7.43 -3.29 31.54
N ASP A 387 -6.23 -3.78 31.83
CA ASP A 387 -5.21 -4.07 30.81
C ASP A 387 -5.76 -5.05 29.75
N LYS A 388 -6.40 -6.16 30.18
CA LYS A 388 -7.01 -7.13 29.27
C LYS A 388 -8.18 -6.54 28.49
N LEU A 389 -8.99 -5.68 29.09
CA LEU A 389 -10.06 -4.96 28.41
C LEU A 389 -9.48 -4.05 27.30
N MET A 390 -8.47 -3.25 27.61
CA MET A 390 -7.84 -2.34 26.65
C MET A 390 -7.22 -3.11 25.48
N MET A 391 -6.53 -4.23 25.73
CA MET A 391 -6.00 -5.12 24.70
C MET A 391 -7.12 -5.72 23.82
N THR A 392 -8.25 -6.09 24.39
CA THR A 392 -9.39 -6.61 23.64
C THR A 392 -10.05 -5.51 22.81
N MET A 393 -10.23 -4.33 23.37
CA MET A 393 -10.87 -3.21 22.66
C MET A 393 -10.05 -2.71 21.48
N ILE A 394 -8.71 -2.65 21.59
CA ILE A 394 -7.88 -2.25 20.45
C ILE A 394 -7.93 -3.29 19.33
N LYS A 395 -7.96 -4.59 19.66
CA LYS A 395 -8.18 -5.64 18.66
C LYS A 395 -9.53 -5.52 17.98
N VAL A 396 -10.60 -5.28 18.74
CA VAL A 396 -11.96 -5.07 18.18
C VAL A 396 -11.96 -3.85 17.28
N SER A 397 -11.32 -2.76 17.68
CA SER A 397 -11.18 -1.54 16.86
C SER A 397 -10.46 -1.82 15.54
N ASP A 398 -9.34 -2.51 15.58
CA ASP A 398 -8.48 -2.83 14.45
C ASP A 398 -9.21 -3.67 13.38
N ILE A 399 -9.97 -4.68 13.79
CA ILE A 399 -10.66 -5.61 12.88
C ILE A 399 -12.16 -5.33 12.72
N SER A 400 -12.65 -4.13 13.06
CA SER A 400 -14.09 -3.79 13.12
C SER A 400 -14.73 -3.38 11.79
N ASN A 401 -14.03 -3.46 10.67
CA ASN A 401 -14.57 -3.00 9.38
C ASN A 401 -15.93 -3.61 9.03
N GLU A 402 -16.13 -4.89 9.31
CA GLU A 402 -17.39 -5.60 9.02
C GLU A 402 -18.55 -5.21 9.95
N ALA A 403 -18.31 -4.39 10.97
CA ALA A 403 -19.35 -3.77 11.79
C ALA A 403 -19.93 -2.50 11.16
N ARG A 404 -19.31 -2.00 10.09
CA ARG A 404 -19.78 -0.83 9.34
C ARG A 404 -20.84 -1.23 8.30
N PRO A 405 -21.63 -0.26 7.78
CA PRO A 405 -22.48 -0.49 6.61
C PRO A 405 -21.68 -1.04 5.43
N MET A 406 -22.29 -1.92 4.64
CA MET A 406 -21.59 -2.65 3.55
C MET A 406 -20.99 -1.74 2.50
N ASP A 407 -21.60 -0.59 2.22
CA ASP A 407 -21.08 0.45 1.31
C ASP A 407 -19.78 1.11 1.81
N VAL A 408 -19.51 1.05 3.12
CA VAL A 408 -18.24 1.48 3.73
C VAL A 408 -17.29 0.30 3.90
N ALA A 409 -17.78 -0.85 4.35
CA ALA A 409 -16.97 -2.02 4.68
C ALA A 409 -16.38 -2.69 3.43
N GLU A 410 -17.15 -2.81 2.34
CA GLU A 410 -16.70 -3.52 1.13
C GLU A 410 -15.50 -2.86 0.43
N PRO A 411 -15.42 -1.52 0.26
CA PRO A 411 -14.21 -0.86 -0.23
C PRO A 411 -12.97 -1.11 0.64
N TRP A 412 -13.13 -1.14 1.97
CA TRP A 412 -12.03 -1.49 2.89
C TRP A 412 -11.57 -2.93 2.72
N LEU A 413 -12.49 -3.86 2.52
CA LEU A 413 -12.15 -5.24 2.21
C LEU A 413 -11.39 -5.35 0.89
N ASP A 414 -11.77 -4.59 -0.14
CA ASP A 414 -11.04 -4.56 -1.41
C ASP A 414 -9.60 -4.07 -1.21
N CYS A 415 -9.39 -3.05 -0.38
CA CYS A 415 -8.05 -2.58 0.00
C CYS A 415 -7.25 -3.66 0.74
N LEU A 416 -7.87 -4.35 1.70
CA LEU A 416 -7.22 -5.44 2.45
C LEU A 416 -6.80 -6.59 1.51
N LEU A 417 -7.69 -7.03 0.65
CA LEU A 417 -7.40 -8.08 -0.32
C LEU A 417 -6.32 -7.66 -1.31
N GLN A 418 -6.32 -6.39 -1.75
CA GLN A 418 -5.26 -5.89 -2.61
C GLN A 418 -3.89 -5.95 -1.93
N GLU A 419 -3.79 -5.56 -0.65
CA GLU A 419 -2.55 -5.64 0.12
C GLU A 419 -2.10 -7.11 0.30
N PHE A 420 -3.02 -8.01 0.63
CA PHE A 420 -2.76 -9.45 0.75
C PHE A 420 -2.30 -10.07 -0.57
N PHE A 421 -2.93 -9.71 -1.68
CA PHE A 421 -2.54 -10.18 -3.01
C PHE A 421 -1.17 -9.66 -3.42
N ASN A 422 -0.85 -8.40 -3.09
CA ASN A 422 0.48 -7.85 -3.32
C ASN A 422 1.56 -8.63 -2.55
N GLN A 423 1.28 -9.02 -1.29
CA GLN A 423 2.17 -9.87 -0.51
C GLN A 423 2.36 -11.25 -1.15
N SER A 424 1.27 -11.92 -1.52
CA SER A 424 1.31 -13.24 -2.16
C SER A 424 2.11 -13.23 -3.47
N ASP A 425 1.94 -12.19 -4.28
CA ASP A 425 2.69 -12.03 -5.52
C ASP A 425 4.20 -11.85 -5.24
N MET A 426 4.54 -11.09 -4.19
CA MET A 426 5.93 -10.93 -3.75
C MET A 426 6.52 -12.23 -3.20
N GLU A 427 5.77 -12.97 -2.38
CA GLU A 427 6.18 -14.29 -1.88
C GLU A 427 6.47 -15.27 -3.02
N LYS A 428 5.59 -15.30 -4.05
CA LYS A 428 5.81 -16.11 -5.27
C LYS A 428 7.06 -15.67 -6.02
N LEU A 429 7.27 -14.36 -6.17
CA LEU A 429 8.41 -13.78 -6.87
C LEU A 429 9.74 -14.12 -6.18
N GLU A 430 9.77 -14.05 -4.86
CA GLU A 430 10.96 -14.33 -4.05
C GLU A 430 11.15 -15.83 -3.74
N GLY A 431 10.22 -16.68 -4.17
CA GLY A 431 10.25 -18.12 -3.91
C GLY A 431 10.01 -18.47 -2.44
N LEU A 432 9.31 -17.62 -1.72
CA LEU A 432 8.93 -17.82 -0.32
C LEU A 432 7.64 -18.66 -0.23
N PRO A 433 7.36 -19.28 0.92
CA PRO A 433 6.07 -19.89 1.18
C PRO A 433 4.95 -18.84 1.07
N VAL A 434 3.93 -19.12 0.26
CA VAL A 434 2.78 -18.21 0.11
C VAL A 434 1.91 -18.26 1.37
N SER A 435 1.65 -17.10 1.95
CA SER A 435 0.82 -16.97 3.14
C SER A 435 -0.60 -17.48 2.89
N PRO A 436 -1.18 -18.25 3.83
CA PRO A 436 -2.55 -18.75 3.71
C PRO A 436 -3.54 -17.59 3.51
N PHE A 437 -4.59 -17.82 2.71
CA PHE A 437 -5.67 -16.85 2.43
C PHE A 437 -5.24 -15.56 1.70
N MET A 438 -4.02 -15.50 1.15
CA MET A 438 -3.51 -14.32 0.45
C MET A 438 -3.30 -14.56 -1.06
N ASP A 439 -3.47 -15.78 -1.55
CA ASP A 439 -3.28 -16.13 -2.95
C ASP A 439 -4.50 -15.73 -3.79
N ARG A 440 -4.34 -14.73 -4.68
CA ARG A 440 -5.41 -14.24 -5.56
C ARG A 440 -6.03 -15.31 -6.47
N ASP A 441 -5.27 -16.36 -6.77
CA ASP A 441 -5.75 -17.45 -7.62
C ASP A 441 -6.64 -18.45 -6.86
N LYS A 442 -6.62 -18.41 -5.51
CA LYS A 442 -7.31 -19.38 -4.65
C LYS A 442 -8.39 -18.73 -3.79
N VAL A 443 -8.21 -17.45 -3.42
CA VAL A 443 -9.07 -16.75 -2.48
C VAL A 443 -10.10 -15.93 -3.23
N THR A 444 -11.36 -16.01 -2.81
CA THR A 444 -12.43 -15.13 -3.27
C THR A 444 -12.87 -14.22 -2.11
N LYS A 445 -13.38 -13.03 -2.44
CA LYS A 445 -13.89 -12.06 -1.44
C LYS A 445 -14.83 -12.74 -0.42
N PRO A 446 -15.89 -13.49 -0.81
CA PRO A 446 -16.77 -14.11 0.16
C PRO A 446 -16.10 -15.24 0.97
N SER A 447 -15.23 -16.05 0.37
CA SER A 447 -14.58 -17.15 1.08
C SER A 447 -13.59 -16.65 2.15
N SER A 448 -12.96 -15.48 1.93
CA SER A 448 -12.10 -14.88 2.92
C SER A 448 -12.91 -14.37 4.12
N GLN A 449 -14.07 -13.78 3.88
CA GLN A 449 -14.86 -13.12 4.92
C GLN A 449 -15.71 -14.09 5.73
N THR A 450 -16.36 -15.08 5.11
CA THR A 450 -17.17 -16.08 5.86
C THR A 450 -16.37 -16.77 6.95
N GLY A 451 -15.15 -17.19 6.66
CA GLY A 451 -14.26 -17.81 7.64
C GLY A 451 -13.80 -16.82 8.72
N PHE A 452 -13.35 -15.64 8.32
CA PHE A 452 -12.84 -14.61 9.22
C PHE A 452 -13.92 -14.12 10.19
N ILE A 453 -15.11 -13.78 9.69
CA ILE A 453 -16.21 -13.33 10.55
C ILE A 453 -16.60 -14.43 11.54
N ARG A 454 -16.76 -15.66 11.08
CA ARG A 454 -17.25 -16.77 11.91
C ARG A 454 -16.28 -17.20 12.99
N PHE A 455 -14.99 -17.28 12.67
CA PHE A 455 -13.99 -17.87 13.57
C PHE A 455 -13.12 -16.86 14.30
N VAL A 456 -13.07 -15.60 13.84
CA VAL A 456 -12.25 -14.55 14.44
C VAL A 456 -13.11 -13.44 15.03
N LEU A 457 -13.95 -12.78 14.21
CA LEU A 457 -14.70 -11.60 14.67
C LEU A 457 -15.76 -11.97 15.72
N PHE A 458 -16.68 -12.88 15.39
CA PHE A 458 -17.78 -13.22 16.31
C PHE A 458 -17.30 -13.67 17.68
N PRO A 459 -16.34 -14.59 17.83
CA PRO A 459 -15.88 -15.00 19.15
C PRO A 459 -15.37 -13.82 20.01
N LEU A 460 -14.64 -12.91 19.42
CA LEU A 460 -14.08 -11.75 20.13
C LEU A 460 -15.16 -10.72 20.46
N PHE A 461 -15.99 -10.37 19.49
CA PHE A 461 -17.02 -9.32 19.63
C PHE A 461 -18.11 -9.73 20.60
N MET A 462 -18.52 -11.00 20.59
CA MET A 462 -19.49 -11.54 21.53
C MET A 462 -19.01 -11.46 22.99
N GLU A 463 -17.73 -11.77 23.24
CA GLU A 463 -17.21 -11.66 24.61
C GLU A 463 -17.13 -10.19 25.06
N LEU A 464 -16.82 -9.25 24.17
CA LEU A 464 -16.87 -7.84 24.51
C LEU A 464 -18.32 -7.34 24.72
N ALA A 465 -19.28 -7.83 23.92
CA ALA A 465 -20.71 -7.52 24.08
C ALA A 465 -21.28 -8.06 25.39
N ASN A 466 -20.77 -9.17 25.93
CA ASN A 466 -21.13 -9.66 27.25
C ASN A 466 -20.84 -8.64 28.38
N LEU A 467 -19.77 -7.83 28.20
CA LEU A 467 -19.46 -6.74 29.14
C LEU A 467 -20.21 -5.44 28.79
N PHE A 468 -20.46 -5.19 27.49
CA PHE A 468 -21.10 -3.98 26.99
C PHE A 468 -22.29 -4.31 26.09
N PRO A 469 -23.48 -4.51 26.62
CA PRO A 469 -24.66 -4.96 25.86
C PRO A 469 -25.06 -4.06 24.69
N ASN A 470 -24.71 -2.76 24.71
CA ASN A 470 -24.95 -1.83 23.60
C ASN A 470 -24.27 -2.26 22.30
N LEU A 471 -23.21 -3.04 22.39
CA LEU A 471 -22.48 -3.53 21.21
C LEU A 471 -23.29 -4.57 20.41
N GLU A 472 -24.31 -5.23 21.01
CA GLU A 472 -25.16 -6.19 20.28
C GLU A 472 -25.78 -5.53 19.05
N GLN A 473 -26.45 -4.40 19.24
CA GLN A 473 -27.15 -3.70 18.16
C GLN A 473 -26.20 -3.02 17.18
N HIS A 474 -25.09 -2.44 17.67
CA HIS A 474 -24.23 -1.55 16.87
C HIS A 474 -23.05 -2.24 16.21
N ILE A 475 -22.63 -3.41 16.72
CA ILE A 475 -21.46 -4.15 16.22
C ILE A 475 -21.89 -5.57 15.80
N ILE A 476 -22.57 -6.34 16.68
CA ILE A 476 -22.86 -7.75 16.43
C ILE A 476 -23.88 -7.93 15.30
N ASP A 477 -24.99 -7.18 15.32
CA ASP A 477 -26.04 -7.28 14.30
C ASP A 477 -25.53 -6.88 12.89
N PRO A 478 -24.75 -5.80 12.70
CA PRO A 478 -24.11 -5.52 11.42
C PRO A 478 -23.19 -6.64 10.96
N VAL A 479 -22.31 -7.17 11.81
CA VAL A 479 -21.40 -8.27 11.47
C VAL A 479 -22.17 -9.55 11.11
N ARG A 480 -23.31 -9.83 11.77
CA ARG A 480 -24.19 -10.95 11.42
C ARG A 480 -24.78 -10.78 10.02
N LYS A 481 -25.22 -9.56 9.68
CA LYS A 481 -25.72 -9.23 8.33
C LYS A 481 -24.62 -9.35 7.28
N ALA A 482 -23.40 -8.92 7.60
CA ALA A 482 -22.25 -9.10 6.72
C ALA A 482 -21.95 -10.60 6.46
N LEU A 483 -22.00 -11.43 7.51
CA LEU A 483 -21.82 -12.88 7.35
C LEU A 483 -22.89 -13.50 6.45
N ASP A 484 -24.15 -13.13 6.62
CA ASP A 484 -25.24 -13.61 5.77
C ASP A 484 -25.01 -13.20 4.32
N TYR A 485 -24.66 -11.94 4.08
CA TYR A 485 -24.34 -11.40 2.75
C TYR A 485 -23.22 -12.19 2.06
N TYR A 486 -22.07 -12.37 2.73
CA TYR A 486 -20.94 -13.10 2.14
C TYR A 486 -21.23 -14.59 1.98
N THR A 487 -22.04 -15.18 2.87
CA THR A 487 -22.47 -16.59 2.73
C THR A 487 -23.36 -16.80 1.51
N GLU A 488 -24.30 -15.89 1.23
CA GLU A 488 -25.12 -15.96 0.00
C GLU A 488 -24.28 -15.74 -1.27
N MET A 489 -23.34 -14.79 -1.24
CA MET A 489 -22.41 -14.57 -2.36
C MET A 489 -21.54 -15.80 -2.63
N GLU A 490 -21.05 -16.48 -1.59
CA GLU A 490 -20.26 -17.70 -1.72
C GLU A 490 -21.07 -18.84 -2.39
N LYS A 491 -22.33 -19.04 -1.93
CA LYS A 491 -23.24 -20.03 -2.55
C LYS A 491 -23.52 -19.72 -4.02
N ALA A 492 -23.69 -18.44 -4.37
CA ALA A 492 -23.93 -18.02 -5.74
C ALA A 492 -22.71 -18.32 -6.65
N LEU A 493 -21.50 -18.01 -6.17
CA LEU A 493 -20.25 -18.32 -6.89
C LEU A 493 -20.01 -19.82 -7.06
N GLU A 494 -20.31 -20.64 -6.04
CA GLU A 494 -20.21 -22.09 -6.15
C GLU A 494 -21.19 -22.65 -7.17
N LYS A 495 -22.41 -22.16 -7.21
CA LYS A 495 -23.42 -22.55 -8.20
C LYS A 495 -22.95 -22.22 -9.61
N GLU A 496 -22.44 -21.02 -9.83
CA GLU A 496 -21.92 -20.60 -11.13
C GLU A 496 -20.72 -21.46 -11.59
N LYS A 497 -19.80 -21.77 -10.67
CA LYS A 497 -18.66 -22.67 -10.94
C LYS A 497 -19.14 -24.06 -11.36
N LYS A 498 -20.13 -24.64 -10.66
CA LYS A 498 -20.71 -25.94 -10.99
C LYS A 498 -21.39 -25.93 -12.37
N GLU A 499 -22.14 -24.87 -12.68
CA GLU A 499 -22.79 -24.73 -13.98
C GLU A 499 -21.77 -24.59 -15.13
N LYS A 500 -20.69 -23.80 -14.94
CA LYS A 500 -19.60 -23.70 -15.92
C LYS A 500 -18.89 -25.04 -16.14
N GLN A 501 -18.62 -25.79 -15.08
CA GLN A 501 -18.01 -27.13 -15.16
C GLN A 501 -18.91 -28.11 -15.92
N ASN A 502 -20.21 -28.13 -15.63
CA ASN A 502 -21.19 -28.97 -16.29
C ASN A 502 -21.29 -28.66 -17.79
N ARG A 503 -21.30 -27.37 -18.17
CA ARG A 503 -21.28 -26.92 -19.57
C ARG A 503 -20.01 -27.38 -20.28
N ALA A 504 -18.85 -27.18 -19.70
CA ALA A 504 -17.57 -27.58 -20.25
C ALA A 504 -17.49 -29.12 -20.45
N GLN A 505 -18.00 -29.91 -19.50
CA GLN A 505 -18.09 -31.36 -19.62
C GLN A 505 -19.05 -31.80 -20.74
N SER A 506 -20.22 -31.14 -20.85
CA SER A 506 -21.20 -31.42 -21.90
C SER A 506 -20.65 -31.11 -23.29
N GLU A 507 -19.92 -29.97 -23.44
CA GLU A 507 -19.27 -29.60 -24.71
C GLU A 507 -18.16 -30.57 -25.09
N LYS A 508 -17.37 -31.06 -24.11
CA LYS A 508 -16.33 -32.05 -24.33
C LYS A 508 -16.92 -33.39 -24.80
N ALA A 509 -17.97 -33.85 -24.12
CA ALA A 509 -18.69 -35.05 -24.49
C ALA A 509 -19.36 -34.95 -25.89
N ALA A 510 -19.87 -33.78 -26.25
CA ALA A 510 -20.43 -33.54 -27.58
C ALA A 510 -19.36 -33.59 -28.69
N LYS A 511 -18.17 -33.00 -28.43
CA LYS A 511 -17.02 -33.07 -29.35
C LYS A 511 -16.49 -34.49 -29.53
N GLU A 512 -16.39 -35.27 -28.47
CA GLU A 512 -15.98 -36.68 -28.54
C GLU A 512 -16.98 -37.53 -29.34
N LYS A 513 -18.28 -37.31 -29.17
CA LYS A 513 -19.31 -37.99 -29.99
C LYS A 513 -19.24 -37.59 -31.45
N SER A 514 -18.96 -36.36 -31.80
CA SER A 514 -18.82 -35.90 -33.18
C SER A 514 -17.57 -36.48 -33.87
N MET A 515 -16.47 -36.64 -33.13
CA MET A 515 -15.25 -37.29 -33.66
C MET A 515 -15.41 -38.81 -33.89
N THR A 516 -16.19 -39.51 -33.06
CA THR A 516 -16.47 -40.93 -33.25
C THR A 516 -17.44 -41.18 -34.39
N THR A 517 -18.36 -40.25 -34.69
CA THR A 517 -19.31 -40.42 -35.83
C THR A 517 -18.63 -40.16 -37.18
N SER A 518 -17.59 -39.33 -37.23
CA SER A 518 -16.84 -39.05 -38.47
C SER A 518 -15.88 -40.17 -38.89
N GLN A 519 -15.65 -41.21 -38.06
CA GLN A 519 -14.80 -42.36 -38.37
C GLN A 519 -15.57 -43.57 -38.90
N LEU A 520 -16.90 -43.50 -39.02
CA LEU A 520 -17.77 -44.66 -39.42
C LEU A 520 -18.46 -44.49 -40.78
N GLU A 521 -18.02 -43.57 -41.66
CA GLU A 521 -18.50 -43.59 -43.03
C GLU A 521 -17.63 -44.48 -43.93
N PRO A 522 -18.20 -45.54 -44.59
CA PRO A 522 -17.46 -46.39 -45.50
C PRO A 522 -17.24 -45.68 -46.84
N LYS A 523 -15.99 -45.68 -47.31
CA LYS A 523 -15.59 -45.22 -48.64
C LYS A 523 -16.40 -45.94 -49.71
N LYS A 524 -17.32 -45.26 -50.42
CA LYS A 524 -17.87 -45.67 -51.71
C LYS A 524 -17.06 -45.01 -52.81
N GLN A 525 -16.57 -45.89 -53.72
CA GLN A 525 -15.80 -45.55 -54.91
C GLN A 525 -16.55 -44.63 -55.90
N ALA A 526 -15.80 -43.78 -56.54
CA ALA A 526 -16.19 -42.94 -57.62
C ALA A 526 -16.50 -43.70 -58.91
N ASN A 527 -17.52 -43.31 -59.65
CA ASN A 527 -17.48 -43.34 -61.11
C ASN A 527 -18.26 -42.12 -61.65
N GLY A 528 -17.66 -41.52 -62.68
CA GLY A 528 -17.92 -40.23 -63.21
C GLY A 528 -19.24 -40.03 -64.00
N ASN A 529 -19.57 -38.78 -64.16
CA ASN A 529 -19.87 -38.11 -65.42
C ASN A 529 -20.36 -36.70 -65.14
N LEU A 530 -19.70 -35.71 -65.76
CA LEU A 530 -20.17 -34.34 -65.94
C LEU A 530 -21.34 -34.33 -66.98
N PRO A 531 -22.30 -33.37 -66.92
CA PRO A 531 -22.11 -32.10 -67.60
C PRO A 531 -22.68 -30.86 -66.87
N LYS A 532 -22.17 -29.69 -67.25
CA LYS A 532 -22.56 -28.31 -66.95
C LYS A 532 -23.84 -27.91 -67.75
N PRO A 533 -24.33 -26.62 -67.65
CA PRO A 533 -24.61 -25.71 -66.52
C PRO A 533 -26.02 -25.08 -66.59
N GLY A 534 -26.48 -24.39 -65.56
CA GLY A 534 -27.70 -23.58 -65.62
C GLY A 534 -27.88 -22.77 -64.35
N GLY A 535 -27.97 -21.44 -64.54
CA GLY A 535 -27.87 -20.43 -63.53
C GLY A 535 -29.17 -20.11 -62.76
N SER A 536 -28.99 -19.15 -61.96
CA SER A 536 -29.90 -18.13 -61.35
C SER A 536 -30.18 -18.25 -59.85
N SER A 537 -29.65 -17.28 -59.19
CA SER A 537 -30.31 -16.22 -58.40
C SER A 537 -30.91 -16.55 -57.03
N THR A 538 -30.42 -15.78 -56.13
CA THR A 538 -31.08 -15.04 -55.04
C THR A 538 -31.27 -15.69 -53.68
N THR A 539 -30.75 -15.02 -52.79
CA THR A 539 -31.17 -14.36 -51.52
C THR A 539 -30.64 -14.94 -50.24
N LYS A 540 -29.79 -14.15 -49.61
CA LYS A 540 -29.41 -14.25 -48.20
C LYS A 540 -30.56 -13.74 -47.31
N PRO A 541 -30.86 -14.33 -46.19
CA PRO A 541 -31.59 -13.67 -45.11
C PRO A 541 -30.63 -13.04 -44.10
N LYS A 542 -30.99 -11.84 -43.66
CA LYS A 542 -30.39 -10.97 -42.65
C LYS A 542 -30.58 -11.54 -41.24
N PRO A 543 -29.63 -11.30 -40.29
CA PRO A 543 -29.85 -11.62 -38.90
C PRO A 543 -30.75 -10.60 -38.20
N PRO A 544 -31.49 -10.99 -37.14
CA PRO A 544 -32.35 -10.10 -36.39
C PRO A 544 -31.60 -9.20 -35.42
N ALA A 545 -32.15 -7.99 -35.23
CA ALA A 545 -31.65 -6.90 -34.43
C ALA A 545 -31.78 -7.16 -32.91
N ALA A 546 -30.86 -6.63 -32.14
CA ALA A 546 -30.88 -6.57 -30.69
C ALA A 546 -31.92 -5.57 -30.15
N PRO A 547 -32.55 -5.82 -29.00
CA PRO A 547 -33.47 -4.85 -28.40
C PRO A 547 -32.72 -3.78 -27.58
N THR A 548 -33.09 -2.55 -27.80
CA THR A 548 -32.74 -1.33 -27.09
C THR A 548 -33.38 -1.29 -25.70
N LEU A 549 -32.58 -1.02 -24.67
CA LEU A 549 -33.07 -0.66 -23.32
C LEU A 549 -33.55 0.80 -23.32
N LYS A 550 -34.78 0.99 -22.90
CA LYS A 550 -35.34 2.29 -22.55
C LYS A 550 -35.24 2.56 -21.07
N HIS A 551 -34.90 3.82 -20.74
CA HIS A 551 -34.89 4.44 -19.42
C HIS A 551 -36.14 4.14 -18.57
N ILE A 552 -35.93 3.94 -17.26
CA ILE A 552 -36.89 4.36 -16.24
C ILE A 552 -36.10 5.03 -15.11
N ASN A 553 -36.32 6.33 -14.94
CA ASN A 553 -36.07 7.12 -13.76
C ASN A 553 -37.10 6.73 -12.68
N LYS A 554 -36.63 6.47 -11.47
CA LYS A 554 -37.15 7.05 -10.23
C LYS A 554 -36.18 6.77 -9.10
#